data_57199982c3947fb60a5dd908969fbdff
#
_entry.id   57199982c3947fb60a5dd908969fbdff
#
_cell.length_a   1.000
_cell.length_b   1.000
_cell.length_c   1.000
_cell.angle_alpha   90.00
_cell.angle_beta   90.00
_cell.angle_gamma   90.00
#
_symmetry.space_group_name_H-M   'P 1'
#
loop_
_entity.id
_entity.type
_entity.pdbx_description
1 polymer ?
#
loop_
_entity_poly.entity_id
_entity_poly.type
_entity_poly.pdbx_seq_one_letter_code
_entity_poly.pdbx_strand_id
1 'polypeptide(L)'
;RDLSFEDPFKIKHLMNDIFDYCNLTSDAFEWISSDNQRQCDFIWTYLRMSDERRGTLAYKQSLTIPNEHEEFDEKDRRRLPTVNLLGLKSNLYESLGLPTLVDGSHAKKECIIRFFDLWDVSRERKEDEMETLVYAWSKIKNKSKMADWLNKNDNMAGWAWTYTLKRFLNFDTPAWVDLSNSKNEEKEKNALITLYDMLSVKDQALLMASLSKSGAVQKHRINSNNRKPMSIPLSDEHKGMLKQIARDSNRKIYQVVEEMID
;
A
#
# COMPACT_ATOMS: atom_id res chain seq x y z
N ARG A 1 38.05 27.42 23.72
CA ARG A 1 38.30 26.46 24.81
C ARG A 1 38.75 25.18 24.14
N ASP A 2 40.06 24.87 24.29
CA ASP A 2 40.62 23.61 23.81
C ASP A 2 39.99 22.47 24.58
N LEU A 3 39.18 21.67 23.91
CA LEU A 3 38.75 20.38 24.40
C LEU A 3 39.96 19.46 24.31
N SER A 4 40.70 19.29 25.41
CA SER A 4 41.71 18.24 25.51
C SER A 4 40.99 16.89 25.41
N PHE A 5 41.21 16.17 24.34
CA PHE A 5 40.62 14.83 24.09
C PHE A 5 41.23 13.72 24.96
N GLU A 6 41.72 14.06 26.16
CA GLU A 6 42.50 13.16 26.99
C GLU A 6 41.66 12.24 27.90
N ASP A 7 40.35 12.48 28.05
CA ASP A 7 39.51 11.66 28.94
C ASP A 7 38.36 10.99 28.19
N PRO A 8 38.45 9.69 27.83
CA PRO A 8 37.39 8.95 27.14
C PRO A 8 36.06 8.93 27.89
N PHE A 9 36.08 9.03 29.23
CA PHE A 9 34.86 9.05 30.03
C PHE A 9 34.11 10.38 29.86
N LYS A 10 34.81 11.51 29.78
CA LYS A 10 34.20 12.82 29.52
C LYS A 10 33.59 12.89 28.13
N ILE A 11 34.29 12.34 27.13
CA ILE A 11 33.80 12.26 25.77
C ILE A 11 32.51 11.42 25.73
N LYS A 12 32.50 10.25 26.38
CA LYS A 12 31.33 9.39 26.45
C LYS A 12 30.14 10.07 27.13
N HIS A 13 30.36 10.79 28.24
CA HIS A 13 29.32 11.56 28.92
C HIS A 13 28.78 12.66 28.00
N LEU A 14 29.64 13.44 27.38
CA LEU A 14 29.22 14.49 26.47
C LEU A 14 28.44 13.94 25.27
N MET A 15 28.86 12.81 24.71
CA MET A 15 28.13 12.13 23.64
C MET A 15 26.76 11.65 24.07
N ASN A 16 26.65 11.07 25.27
CA ASN A 16 25.35 10.66 25.83
C ASN A 16 24.44 11.87 26.07
N ASP A 17 24.98 12.95 26.66
CA ASP A 17 24.19 14.17 26.91
C ASP A 17 23.68 14.80 25.60
N ILE A 18 24.52 14.83 24.55
CA ILE A 18 24.12 15.29 23.22
C ILE A 18 23.07 14.36 22.63
N PHE A 19 23.26 13.04 22.75
CA PHE A 19 22.34 12.05 22.23
C PHE A 19 20.98 12.19 22.90
N ASP A 20 20.92 12.28 24.22
CA ASP A 20 19.69 12.44 24.99
C ASP A 20 18.99 13.79 24.72
N TYR A 21 19.77 14.82 24.41
CA TYR A 21 19.24 16.14 24.02
C TYR A 21 18.64 16.15 22.60
N CYS A 22 19.25 15.42 21.67
CA CYS A 22 18.85 15.46 20.26
C CYS A 22 17.84 14.37 19.88
N ASN A 23 17.73 13.29 20.68
CA ASN A 23 16.89 12.16 20.32
C ASN A 23 15.61 12.07 21.14
N LEU A 24 14.64 11.34 20.56
CA LEU A 24 13.40 10.99 21.24
C LEU A 24 13.68 9.90 22.30
N THR A 25 12.93 9.95 23.38
CA THR A 25 12.96 8.89 24.38
C THR A 25 12.23 7.63 23.87
N SER A 26 12.53 6.47 24.46
CA SER A 26 11.87 5.21 24.09
C SER A 26 10.35 5.28 24.16
N ASP A 27 9.82 6.04 25.12
CA ASP A 27 8.37 6.22 25.34
C ASP A 27 7.66 6.83 24.13
N ALA A 28 8.37 7.67 23.34
CA ALA A 28 7.85 8.24 22.12
C ALA A 28 7.46 7.20 21.07
N PHE A 29 7.98 5.97 21.18
CA PHE A 29 7.73 4.87 20.23
C PHE A 29 6.80 3.78 20.79
N GLU A 30 6.33 3.87 22.04
CA GLU A 30 5.49 2.84 22.67
C GLU A 30 4.16 2.63 21.96
N TRP A 31 3.62 3.67 21.35
CA TRP A 31 2.38 3.59 20.58
C TRP A 31 2.50 2.77 19.29
N ILE A 32 3.74 2.47 18.84
CA ILE A 32 4.00 1.64 17.66
C ILE A 32 4.11 0.19 18.14
N SER A 33 3.09 -0.63 17.86
CA SER A 33 3.11 -2.04 18.23
C SER A 33 3.78 -2.89 17.15
N SER A 34 4.82 -3.64 17.53
CA SER A 34 5.44 -4.63 16.65
C SER A 34 4.50 -5.79 16.26
N ASP A 35 3.41 -5.99 17.00
CA ASP A 35 2.40 -7.00 16.68
C ASP A 35 1.39 -6.49 15.63
N ASN A 36 1.43 -5.20 15.31
CA ASN A 36 0.55 -4.58 14.33
C ASN A 36 1.29 -4.36 13.00
N GLN A 37 1.28 -5.39 12.14
CA GLN A 37 1.93 -5.35 10.84
C GLN A 37 1.50 -4.13 10.00
N ARG A 38 0.20 -3.85 9.92
CA ARG A 38 -0.34 -2.72 9.14
C ARG A 38 0.17 -1.37 9.64
N GLN A 39 0.31 -1.21 10.96
CA GLN A 39 0.84 0.01 11.55
C GLN A 39 2.32 0.21 11.19
N CYS A 40 3.12 -0.84 11.36
CA CYS A 40 4.54 -0.80 11.02
C CYS A 40 4.75 -0.59 9.53
N ASP A 41 3.96 -1.25 8.67
CA ASP A 41 4.00 -1.07 7.23
C ASP A 41 3.70 0.37 6.83
N PHE A 42 2.63 0.96 7.37
CA PHE A 42 2.25 2.33 7.10
C PHE A 42 3.33 3.33 7.51
N ILE A 43 3.80 3.27 8.77
CA ILE A 43 4.77 4.23 9.30
C ILE A 43 6.11 4.10 8.57
N TRP A 44 6.60 2.87 8.39
CA TRP A 44 7.85 2.61 7.70
C TRP A 44 7.81 3.09 6.24
N THR A 45 6.73 2.79 5.52
CA THR A 45 6.55 3.24 4.13
C THR A 45 6.48 4.76 4.05
N TYR A 46 5.81 5.40 4.99
CA TYR A 46 5.74 6.85 5.09
C TYR A 46 7.14 7.47 5.21
N LEU A 47 7.96 6.98 6.15
CA LEU A 47 9.34 7.46 6.33
C LEU A 47 10.21 7.14 5.12
N ARG A 48 10.03 5.96 4.52
CA ARG A 48 10.74 5.50 3.31
C ARG A 48 10.51 6.40 2.09
N MET A 49 9.36 7.10 2.04
CA MET A 49 8.99 8.02 0.96
C MET A 49 9.24 9.49 1.31
N SER A 50 9.87 9.78 2.46
CA SER A 50 10.15 11.15 2.89
C SER A 50 11.14 11.85 1.95
N ASP A 51 10.86 13.12 1.63
CA ASP A 51 11.71 13.95 0.74
C ASP A 51 12.59 14.88 1.58
N GLU A 52 13.91 14.74 1.42
CA GLU A 52 14.93 15.53 2.09
C GLU A 52 14.82 17.04 1.81
N ARG A 53 14.36 17.40 0.60
CA ARG A 53 14.38 18.80 0.13
C ARG A 53 13.32 19.69 0.76
N ARG A 54 12.27 19.12 1.34
CA ARG A 54 11.11 19.89 1.81
C ARG A 54 11.03 20.06 3.31
N GLY A 55 11.91 19.42 4.09
CA GLY A 55 11.88 19.49 5.55
C GLY A 55 10.51 19.09 6.16
N THR A 56 9.60 18.63 5.31
CA THR A 56 8.28 18.10 5.62
C THR A 56 8.14 16.79 4.92
N LEU A 57 7.76 15.78 5.64
CA LEU A 57 7.49 14.48 5.07
C LEU A 57 6.38 14.58 4.00
N ALA A 58 6.52 13.83 2.91
CA ALA A 58 5.65 13.88 1.73
C ALA A 58 4.14 13.70 2.04
N TYR A 59 3.83 13.17 3.21
CA TYR A 59 2.48 12.92 3.68
C TYR A 59 1.61 14.20 3.85
N LYS A 60 2.22 15.34 4.23
CA LYS A 60 1.43 16.60 4.32
C LYS A 60 0.79 17.02 2.98
N GLN A 61 1.29 16.50 1.86
CA GLN A 61 0.72 16.79 0.53
C GLN A 61 -0.35 15.80 0.09
N SER A 62 -0.31 14.55 0.57
CA SER A 62 -1.33 13.55 0.20
C SER A 62 -2.56 13.56 1.12
N LEU A 63 -2.46 14.15 2.31
CA LEU A 63 -3.58 14.34 3.24
C LEU A 63 -4.16 15.76 3.24
N THR A 64 -3.56 16.71 2.54
CA THR A 64 -4.23 17.98 2.28
C THR A 64 -5.43 17.67 1.39
N ILE A 65 -6.62 17.87 1.93
CA ILE A 65 -7.87 17.92 1.16
C ILE A 65 -7.59 18.85 -0.02
N PRO A 66 -7.64 18.38 -1.28
CA PRO A 66 -7.50 19.27 -2.43
C PRO A 66 -8.57 20.35 -2.28
N ASN A 67 -8.18 21.61 -2.47
CA ASN A 67 -9.16 22.70 -2.57
C ASN A 67 -10.21 22.29 -3.60
N GLU A 68 -11.50 22.45 -3.28
CA GLU A 68 -12.64 22.02 -4.09
C GLU A 68 -12.71 22.69 -5.48
N HIS A 69 -11.71 23.49 -5.86
CA HIS A 69 -11.67 24.29 -7.09
C HIS A 69 -10.63 23.88 -8.12
N GLU A 70 -9.87 22.78 -7.94
CA GLU A 70 -9.04 22.29 -9.03
C GLU A 70 -9.91 21.49 -10.01
N GLU A 71 -10.23 22.12 -11.16
CA GLU A 71 -10.78 21.44 -12.33
C GLU A 71 -9.78 20.39 -12.82
N PHE A 72 -10.07 19.11 -12.55
CA PHE A 72 -9.29 18.00 -13.03
C PHE A 72 -9.73 17.62 -14.45
N ASP A 73 -8.79 17.62 -15.39
CA ASP A 73 -8.97 17.05 -16.71
C ASP A 73 -9.33 15.56 -16.59
N GLU A 74 -10.32 15.11 -17.36
CA GLU A 74 -10.84 13.74 -17.35
C GLU A 74 -9.78 12.69 -17.71
N LYS A 75 -8.69 13.09 -18.39
CA LYS A 75 -7.52 12.25 -18.67
C LYS A 75 -6.65 12.00 -17.44
N ASP A 76 -6.58 12.96 -16.49
CA ASP A 76 -5.80 12.82 -15.25
C ASP A 76 -6.51 11.99 -14.19
N ARG A 77 -7.83 11.76 -14.32
CA ARG A 77 -8.62 10.91 -13.42
C ARG A 77 -8.17 9.45 -13.37
N ARG A 78 -7.29 9.02 -14.25
CA ARG A 78 -6.90 7.61 -14.41
C ARG A 78 -5.58 7.25 -13.77
N ARG A 79 -4.81 8.22 -13.29
CA ARG A 79 -3.50 7.99 -12.65
C ARG A 79 -3.54 8.39 -11.20
N LEU A 80 -3.11 7.50 -10.31
CA LEU A 80 -2.76 7.87 -8.96
C LEU A 80 -1.52 8.78 -9.02
N PRO A 81 -1.34 9.75 -8.09
CA PRO A 81 -0.14 10.58 -8.05
C PRO A 81 1.07 9.68 -7.82
N THR A 82 1.75 9.31 -8.93
CA THR A 82 2.74 8.23 -8.96
C THR A 82 4.12 8.66 -8.45
N VAL A 83 4.41 9.95 -8.45
CA VAL A 83 5.79 10.42 -8.26
C VAL A 83 6.34 10.17 -6.86
N ASN A 84 5.50 10.20 -5.84
CA ASN A 84 5.92 10.01 -4.45
C ASN A 84 5.68 8.58 -3.93
N LEU A 85 4.69 7.86 -4.48
CA LEU A 85 4.38 6.50 -4.06
C LEU A 85 5.39 5.46 -4.54
N LEU A 86 6.09 5.73 -5.63
CA LEU A 86 7.06 4.79 -6.19
C LEU A 86 8.40 4.84 -5.47
N GLY A 87 8.73 5.92 -4.73
CA GLY A 87 9.99 6.05 -4.01
C GLY A 87 11.22 5.99 -4.92
N LEU A 88 11.10 6.40 -6.19
CA LEU A 88 12.14 6.26 -7.22
C LEU A 88 13.26 7.33 -7.11
N LYS A 89 13.13 8.30 -6.21
CA LYS A 89 14.13 9.35 -6.02
C LYS A 89 14.88 9.10 -4.72
N SER A 90 16.16 9.53 -4.68
CA SER A 90 16.93 9.66 -3.46
C SER A 90 16.10 10.38 -2.41
N ASN A 91 15.91 9.77 -1.26
CA ASN A 91 15.09 10.25 -0.16
C ASN A 91 15.90 10.27 1.13
N LEU A 92 15.38 10.97 2.14
CA LEU A 92 16.04 11.10 3.44
C LEU A 92 16.33 9.73 4.07
N TYR A 93 15.40 8.79 3.99
CA TYR A 93 15.57 7.47 4.57
C TYR A 93 16.77 6.71 4.01
N GLU A 94 17.00 6.77 2.69
CA GLU A 94 18.15 6.15 2.04
C GLU A 94 19.46 6.89 2.35
N SER A 95 19.42 8.23 2.44
CA SER A 95 20.61 9.03 2.77
C SER A 95 21.14 8.72 4.18
N LEU A 96 20.28 8.24 5.09
CA LEU A 96 20.66 7.76 6.41
C LEU A 96 21.26 6.34 6.42
N GLY A 97 21.41 5.70 5.26
CA GLY A 97 21.97 4.35 5.14
C GLY A 97 21.08 3.24 5.71
N LEU A 98 19.77 3.49 5.84
CA LEU A 98 18.82 2.52 6.36
C LEU A 98 18.44 1.46 5.32
N PRO A 99 18.09 0.23 5.73
CA PRO A 99 17.71 -0.84 4.82
C PRO A 99 16.52 -0.46 3.94
N THR A 100 16.67 -0.60 2.63
CA THR A 100 15.64 -0.22 1.65
C THR A 100 14.50 -1.21 1.55
N LEU A 101 14.74 -2.47 1.87
CA LEU A 101 13.75 -3.55 1.95
C LEU A 101 13.84 -4.20 3.32
N VAL A 102 12.72 -4.23 4.02
CA VAL A 102 12.62 -4.75 5.38
C VAL A 102 11.40 -5.65 5.49
N ASP A 103 11.59 -6.88 5.95
CA ASP A 103 10.52 -7.85 6.14
C ASP A 103 10.15 -7.96 7.63
N GLY A 104 8.85 -8.05 7.88
CA GLY A 104 8.30 -8.18 9.23
C GLY A 104 8.17 -6.86 10.01
N SER A 105 7.15 -6.82 10.86
CA SER A 105 6.78 -5.63 11.63
C SER A 105 7.82 -5.24 12.66
N HIS A 106 8.48 -6.22 13.31
CA HIS A 106 9.51 -5.97 14.31
C HIS A 106 10.72 -5.24 13.68
N ALA A 107 11.23 -5.76 12.57
CA ALA A 107 12.35 -5.12 11.87
C ALA A 107 11.99 -3.73 11.32
N LYS A 108 10.75 -3.54 10.87
CA LYS A 108 10.26 -2.21 10.46
C LYS A 108 10.19 -1.24 11.63
N LYS A 109 9.72 -1.67 12.81
CA LYS A 109 9.74 -0.84 14.01
C LYS A 109 11.18 -0.43 14.38
N GLU A 110 12.13 -1.35 14.33
CA GLU A 110 13.54 -1.01 14.56
C GLU A 110 14.07 0.03 13.56
N CYS A 111 13.73 -0.11 12.29
CA CYS A 111 14.11 0.87 11.26
C CYS A 111 13.44 2.23 11.49
N ILE A 112 12.21 2.28 11.98
CA ILE A 112 11.53 3.51 12.37
C ILE A 112 12.29 4.21 13.50
N ILE A 113 12.66 3.49 14.55
CA ILE A 113 13.43 4.04 15.67
C ILE A 113 14.78 4.58 15.17
N ARG A 114 15.53 3.78 14.42
CA ARG A 114 16.82 4.18 13.84
C ARG A 114 16.71 5.39 12.92
N PHE A 115 15.60 5.55 12.19
CA PHE A 115 15.37 6.74 11.37
C PHE A 115 15.38 8.00 12.24
N PHE A 116 14.66 8.02 13.34
CA PHE A 116 14.62 9.16 14.24
C PHE A 116 15.95 9.38 14.98
N ASP A 117 16.68 8.32 15.32
CA ASP A 117 17.99 8.43 15.93
C ASP A 117 19.03 9.04 15.00
N LEU A 118 19.00 8.67 13.72
CA LEU A 118 19.97 9.13 12.71
C LEU A 118 19.60 10.45 12.04
N TRP A 119 18.34 10.87 12.15
CA TRP A 119 17.87 12.10 11.53
C TRP A 119 18.43 13.32 12.26
N ASP A 120 19.34 14.05 11.58
CA ASP A 120 20.06 15.20 12.13
C ASP A 120 19.19 16.47 12.12
N VAL A 121 18.27 16.55 13.06
CA VAL A 121 17.40 17.71 13.32
C VAL A 121 17.17 17.88 14.82
N SER A 122 16.61 19.01 15.22
CA SER A 122 16.26 19.25 16.62
C SER A 122 15.23 18.25 17.13
N ARG A 123 15.26 18.00 18.44
CA ARG A 123 14.29 17.13 19.12
C ARG A 123 12.85 17.57 18.89
N GLU A 124 12.58 18.87 18.97
CA GLU A 124 11.23 19.43 18.72
C GLU A 124 10.75 19.07 17.32
N ARG A 125 11.65 19.09 16.32
CA ARG A 125 11.29 18.69 14.96
C ARG A 125 10.95 17.21 14.85
N LYS A 126 11.64 16.35 15.60
CA LYS A 126 11.34 14.91 15.69
C LYS A 126 10.00 14.68 16.39
N GLU A 127 9.72 15.42 17.46
CA GLU A 127 8.44 15.38 18.19
C GLU A 127 7.27 15.80 17.29
N ASP A 128 7.38 16.92 16.57
CA ASP A 128 6.38 17.38 15.59
C ASP A 128 6.06 16.30 14.54
N GLU A 129 7.10 15.62 14.05
CA GLU A 129 6.92 14.57 13.06
C GLU A 129 6.27 13.32 13.64
N MET A 130 6.64 12.97 14.87
CA MET A 130 6.01 11.88 15.60
C MET A 130 4.52 12.16 15.84
N GLU A 131 4.14 13.38 16.23
CA GLU A 131 2.74 13.78 16.35
C GLU A 131 1.99 13.69 15.01
N THR A 132 2.66 14.07 13.92
CA THR A 132 2.11 13.94 12.57
C THR A 132 1.82 12.48 12.22
N LEU A 133 2.73 11.56 12.56
CA LEU A 133 2.55 10.12 12.34
C LEU A 133 1.41 9.54 13.19
N VAL A 134 1.35 9.92 14.49
CA VAL A 134 0.25 9.53 15.39
C VAL A 134 -1.09 9.99 14.83
N TYR A 135 -1.16 11.26 14.41
CA TYR A 135 -2.38 11.80 13.82
C TYR A 135 -2.78 11.06 12.54
N ALA A 136 -1.83 10.86 11.63
CA ALA A 136 -2.06 10.15 10.38
C ALA A 136 -2.58 8.72 10.63
N TRP A 137 -1.91 7.97 11.51
CA TRP A 137 -2.34 6.64 11.89
C TRP A 137 -3.73 6.63 12.53
N SER A 138 -4.05 7.62 13.37
CA SER A 138 -5.36 7.72 14.01
C SER A 138 -6.52 7.79 13.02
N LYS A 139 -6.30 8.35 11.84
CA LYS A 139 -7.32 8.47 10.78
C LYS A 139 -7.63 7.17 10.06
N ILE A 140 -6.65 6.26 10.00
CA ILE A 140 -6.76 5.02 9.20
C ILE A 140 -6.88 3.75 10.05
N LYS A 141 -6.45 3.79 11.33
CA LYS A 141 -6.33 2.59 12.19
C LYS A 141 -7.61 1.78 12.32
N ASN A 142 -8.76 2.44 12.39
CA ASN A 142 -10.03 1.79 12.75
C ASN A 142 -10.74 1.13 11.56
N LYS A 143 -10.46 1.55 10.33
CA LYS A 143 -11.15 1.03 9.15
C LYS A 143 -10.22 1.00 7.94
N SER A 144 -10.14 -0.13 7.27
CA SER A 144 -9.55 -0.23 5.93
C SER A 144 -10.56 -0.89 5.00
N LYS A 145 -11.17 -0.07 4.13
CA LYS A 145 -12.05 -0.60 3.08
C LYS A 145 -11.33 -1.60 2.18
N MET A 146 -10.01 -1.42 2.00
CA MET A 146 -9.19 -2.35 1.23
C MET A 146 -9.06 -3.69 1.94
N ALA A 147 -8.72 -3.69 3.24
CA ALA A 147 -8.65 -4.93 4.02
C ALA A 147 -9.99 -5.65 4.06
N ASP A 148 -11.10 -4.91 4.29
CA ASP A 148 -12.44 -5.47 4.27
C ASP A 148 -12.81 -6.08 2.91
N TRP A 149 -12.40 -5.41 1.81
CA TRP A 149 -12.65 -5.91 0.46
C TRP A 149 -11.83 -7.17 0.18
N LEU A 150 -10.55 -7.20 0.54
CA LEU A 150 -9.66 -8.37 0.38
C LEU A 150 -10.17 -9.56 1.21
N ASN A 151 -10.58 -9.34 2.45
CA ASN A 151 -11.15 -10.40 3.30
C ASN A 151 -12.46 -10.99 2.75
N LYS A 152 -13.24 -10.19 2.01
CA LYS A 152 -14.48 -10.67 1.33
C LYS A 152 -14.21 -11.35 -0.02
N ASN A 153 -13.00 -11.21 -0.55
CA ASN A 153 -12.61 -11.70 -1.86
C ASN A 153 -11.32 -12.51 -1.75
N ASP A 154 -11.38 -13.62 -1.03
CA ASP A 154 -10.27 -14.53 -0.87
C ASP A 154 -9.66 -14.93 -2.22
N ASN A 155 -8.35 -15.09 -2.29
CA ASN A 155 -7.55 -15.39 -3.49
C ASN A 155 -7.57 -14.29 -4.58
N MET A 156 -7.96 -13.06 -4.23
CA MET A 156 -7.98 -11.94 -5.17
C MET A 156 -6.80 -10.95 -4.97
N ALA A 157 -5.98 -11.14 -3.94
CA ALA A 157 -4.91 -10.18 -3.62
C ALA A 157 -3.90 -10.05 -4.77
N GLY A 158 -3.40 -11.15 -5.32
CA GLY A 158 -2.46 -11.14 -6.44
C GLY A 158 -3.03 -10.51 -7.71
N TRP A 159 -4.30 -10.83 -8.02
CA TRP A 159 -4.98 -10.16 -9.14
C TRP A 159 -5.16 -8.67 -8.88
N ALA A 160 -5.60 -8.27 -7.69
CA ALA A 160 -5.85 -6.88 -7.35
C ALA A 160 -4.55 -6.07 -7.36
N TRP A 161 -3.44 -6.65 -6.88
CA TRP A 161 -2.11 -6.05 -6.95
C TRP A 161 -1.69 -5.82 -8.41
N THR A 162 -1.72 -6.88 -9.24
CA THR A 162 -1.39 -6.79 -10.66
C THR A 162 -2.27 -5.78 -11.40
N TYR A 163 -3.58 -5.77 -11.10
CA TYR A 163 -4.51 -4.80 -11.66
C TYR A 163 -4.15 -3.36 -11.27
N THR A 164 -3.79 -3.15 -10.00
CA THR A 164 -3.40 -1.84 -9.46
C THR A 164 -2.13 -1.34 -10.13
N LEU A 165 -1.09 -2.18 -10.23
CA LEU A 165 0.14 -1.84 -10.95
C LEU A 165 -0.15 -1.44 -12.39
N LYS A 166 -0.92 -2.26 -13.12
CA LYS A 166 -1.24 -2.01 -14.52
C LYS A 166 -2.07 -0.73 -14.71
N ARG A 167 -3.06 -0.50 -13.87
CA ARG A 167 -4.07 0.53 -14.08
C ARG A 167 -3.61 1.90 -13.60
N PHE A 168 -2.87 1.94 -12.50
CA PHE A 168 -2.57 3.15 -11.76
C PHE A 168 -1.07 3.47 -11.69
N LEU A 169 -0.20 2.47 -11.76
CA LEU A 169 1.23 2.61 -11.56
C LEU A 169 2.07 2.28 -12.81
N ASN A 170 1.46 2.14 -13.99
CA ASN A 170 2.14 1.82 -15.25
C ASN A 170 3.06 0.59 -15.17
N PHE A 171 2.71 -0.41 -14.37
CA PHE A 171 3.51 -1.60 -14.03
C PHE A 171 4.75 -1.33 -13.15
N ASP A 172 4.98 -0.11 -12.71
CA ASP A 172 6.07 0.19 -11.80
C ASP A 172 5.74 -0.32 -10.40
N THR A 173 6.61 -1.15 -9.85
CA THR A 173 6.50 -1.60 -8.45
C THR A 173 7.08 -0.54 -7.53
N PRO A 174 6.36 -0.09 -6.49
CA PRO A 174 6.91 0.84 -5.53
C PRO A 174 8.19 0.30 -4.88
N ALA A 175 9.19 1.16 -4.71
CA ALA A 175 10.52 0.78 -4.20
C ALA A 175 10.51 0.20 -2.77
N TRP A 176 9.42 0.40 -2.03
CA TRP A 176 9.22 -0.14 -0.67
C TRP A 176 8.56 -1.53 -0.66
N VAL A 177 8.20 -2.08 -1.82
CA VAL A 177 7.54 -3.39 -1.92
C VAL A 177 8.57 -4.45 -2.35
N ASP A 178 8.78 -5.44 -1.49
CA ASP A 178 9.59 -6.62 -1.82
C ASP A 178 8.72 -7.81 -2.20
N LEU A 179 8.63 -8.08 -3.48
CA LEU A 179 7.98 -9.27 -4.04
C LEU A 179 8.99 -10.23 -4.68
N SER A 180 10.30 -10.05 -4.45
CA SER A 180 11.38 -10.78 -5.14
C SER A 180 11.38 -12.28 -4.88
N ASN A 181 10.77 -12.74 -3.79
CA ASN A 181 10.91 -14.12 -3.31
C ASN A 181 9.63 -14.97 -3.43
N SER A 182 8.84 -14.82 -4.46
CA SER A 182 7.66 -15.61 -4.77
C SER A 182 6.34 -14.83 -4.76
N LYS A 183 5.38 -15.32 -5.52
CA LYS A 183 3.96 -14.95 -5.42
C LYS A 183 3.47 -15.26 -3.99
N ASN A 184 3.68 -14.33 -3.09
CA ASN A 184 3.22 -14.41 -1.72
C ASN A 184 1.97 -13.54 -1.60
N GLU A 185 0.83 -14.17 -1.60
CA GLU A 185 -0.47 -13.51 -1.53
C GLU A 185 -0.60 -12.59 -0.30
N GLU A 186 0.02 -12.96 0.81
CA GLU A 186 0.02 -12.14 2.01
C GLU A 186 0.86 -10.86 1.83
N LYS A 187 2.02 -10.94 1.15
CA LYS A 187 2.83 -9.76 0.82
C LYS A 187 2.09 -8.82 -0.13
N GLU A 188 1.42 -9.36 -1.16
CA GLU A 188 0.61 -8.59 -2.09
C GLU A 188 -0.59 -7.93 -1.40
N LYS A 189 -1.24 -8.64 -0.47
CA LYS A 189 -2.31 -8.12 0.37
C LYS A 189 -1.84 -6.96 1.24
N ASN A 190 -0.73 -7.13 1.95
CA ASN A 190 -0.15 -6.10 2.80
C ASN A 190 0.31 -4.87 1.99
N ALA A 191 0.92 -5.09 0.81
CA ALA A 191 1.29 -4.01 -0.11
C ALA A 191 0.08 -3.20 -0.59
N LEU A 192 -1.03 -3.87 -0.94
CA LEU A 192 -2.29 -3.20 -1.33
C LEU A 192 -2.89 -2.38 -0.20
N ILE A 193 -2.91 -2.93 1.02
CA ILE A 193 -3.44 -2.23 2.19
C ILE A 193 -2.58 -1.00 2.49
N THR A 194 -1.25 -1.15 2.49
CA THR A 194 -0.31 -0.06 2.72
C THR A 194 -0.45 1.02 1.65
N LEU A 195 -0.48 0.64 0.36
CA LEU A 195 -0.71 1.57 -0.74
C LEU A 195 -2.01 2.35 -0.54
N TYR A 196 -3.10 1.65 -0.22
CA TYR A 196 -4.40 2.26 0.02
C TYR A 196 -4.34 3.27 1.18
N ASP A 197 -3.70 2.92 2.29
CA ASP A 197 -3.59 3.78 3.47
C ASP A 197 -2.75 5.05 3.19
N MET A 198 -1.83 4.99 2.23
CA MET A 198 -1.01 6.12 1.79
C MET A 198 -1.71 7.06 0.80
N LEU A 199 -2.85 6.66 0.24
CA LEU A 199 -3.58 7.45 -0.75
C LEU A 199 -4.46 8.53 -0.11
N SER A 200 -4.69 9.61 -0.86
CA SER A 200 -5.73 10.58 -0.53
C SER A 200 -7.12 9.93 -0.50
N VAL A 201 -8.06 10.50 0.23
CA VAL A 201 -9.45 9.99 0.32
C VAL A 201 -10.08 9.84 -1.07
N LYS A 202 -9.78 10.75 -1.99
CA LYS A 202 -10.26 10.74 -3.37
C LYS A 202 -9.67 9.55 -4.14
N ASP A 203 -8.36 9.33 -4.02
CA ASP A 203 -7.67 8.25 -4.70
C ASP A 203 -8.05 6.89 -4.10
N GLN A 204 -8.27 6.81 -2.80
CA GLN A 204 -8.83 5.63 -2.14
C GLN A 204 -10.20 5.26 -2.73
N ALA A 205 -11.08 6.26 -2.92
CA ALA A 205 -12.40 6.04 -3.50
C ALA A 205 -12.31 5.56 -4.96
N LEU A 206 -11.40 6.17 -5.75
CA LEU A 206 -11.16 5.79 -7.14
C LEU A 206 -10.64 4.35 -7.26
N LEU A 207 -9.64 3.99 -6.45
CA LEU A 207 -9.06 2.65 -6.42
C LEU A 207 -10.13 1.61 -6.04
N MET A 208 -10.90 1.86 -4.98
CA MET A 208 -11.95 0.95 -4.52
C MET A 208 -13.07 0.76 -5.55
N ALA A 209 -13.51 1.85 -6.20
CA ALA A 209 -14.53 1.77 -7.26
C ALA A 209 -14.04 0.92 -8.44
N SER A 210 -12.78 1.12 -8.85
CA SER A 210 -12.15 0.39 -9.95
C SER A 210 -11.98 -1.11 -9.61
N LEU A 211 -11.47 -1.42 -8.42
CA LEU A 211 -11.30 -2.80 -7.97
C LEU A 211 -12.65 -3.52 -7.81
N SER A 212 -13.65 -2.86 -7.24
CA SER A 212 -14.98 -3.47 -7.06
C SER A 212 -15.62 -3.81 -8.40
N LYS A 213 -15.56 -2.89 -9.38
CA LYS A 213 -16.12 -3.10 -10.73
C LYS A 213 -15.38 -4.22 -11.48
N SER A 214 -14.07 -4.14 -11.54
CA SER A 214 -13.25 -5.10 -12.29
C SER A 214 -13.13 -6.44 -11.58
N GLY A 215 -13.11 -6.43 -10.23
CA GLY A 215 -13.07 -7.63 -9.40
C GLY A 215 -14.31 -8.49 -9.52
N ALA A 216 -15.50 -7.89 -9.66
CA ALA A 216 -16.73 -8.65 -9.92
C ALA A 216 -16.63 -9.46 -11.21
N VAL A 217 -16.09 -8.86 -12.29
CA VAL A 217 -15.85 -9.54 -13.56
C VAL A 217 -14.81 -10.66 -13.42
N GLN A 218 -13.72 -10.39 -12.70
CA GLN A 218 -12.66 -11.38 -12.49
C GLN A 218 -13.15 -12.57 -11.64
N LYS A 219 -13.91 -12.30 -10.59
CA LYS A 219 -14.50 -13.34 -9.75
C LYS A 219 -15.45 -14.24 -10.57
N HIS A 220 -16.23 -13.64 -11.46
CA HIS A 220 -17.08 -14.41 -12.37
C HIS A 220 -16.24 -15.31 -13.29
N ARG A 221 -15.10 -14.81 -13.82
CA ARG A 221 -14.18 -15.59 -14.68
C ARG A 221 -13.56 -16.77 -13.91
N ILE A 222 -13.10 -16.53 -12.68
CA ILE A 222 -12.54 -17.59 -11.82
C ILE A 222 -13.60 -18.67 -11.55
N ASN A 223 -14.81 -18.26 -11.16
CA ASN A 223 -15.89 -19.17 -10.83
C ASN A 223 -16.45 -19.93 -12.05
N SER A 224 -16.27 -19.39 -13.26
CA SER A 224 -16.67 -20.05 -14.50
C SER A 224 -15.61 -20.98 -15.06
N ASN A 225 -14.60 -21.41 -14.27
CA ASN A 225 -13.51 -22.29 -14.67
C ASN A 225 -12.76 -21.82 -15.92
N ASN A 226 -12.52 -20.52 -16.05
CA ASN A 226 -11.92 -19.89 -17.24
C ASN A 226 -12.68 -20.09 -18.55
N ARG A 227 -13.96 -20.48 -18.50
CA ARG A 227 -14.78 -20.61 -19.68
C ARG A 227 -14.87 -19.26 -20.38
N LYS A 228 -14.31 -19.17 -21.59
CA LYS A 228 -14.46 -17.99 -22.42
C LYS A 228 -15.89 -17.95 -22.95
N PRO A 229 -16.60 -16.81 -22.86
CA PRO A 229 -17.90 -16.69 -23.53
C PRO A 229 -17.69 -16.91 -25.04
N MET A 230 -18.27 -17.96 -25.56
CA MET A 230 -18.25 -18.25 -26.99
C MET A 230 -19.62 -17.85 -27.55
N SER A 231 -19.63 -16.95 -28.50
CA SER A 231 -20.83 -16.56 -29.22
C SER A 231 -20.96 -17.46 -30.45
N ILE A 232 -21.88 -18.38 -30.41
CA ILE A 232 -22.21 -19.21 -31.57
C ILE A 232 -23.44 -18.60 -32.21
N PRO A 233 -23.37 -18.14 -33.48
CA PRO A 233 -24.55 -17.68 -34.20
C PRO A 233 -25.44 -18.88 -34.48
N LEU A 234 -26.56 -18.96 -33.78
CA LEU A 234 -27.59 -19.99 -33.96
C LEU A 234 -28.87 -19.32 -34.48
N SER A 235 -29.60 -20.07 -35.32
CA SER A 235 -30.97 -19.66 -35.70
C SER A 235 -31.87 -19.62 -34.45
N ASP A 236 -32.96 -18.86 -34.52
CA ASP A 236 -33.89 -18.74 -33.38
C ASP A 236 -34.57 -20.06 -33.08
N GLU A 237 -34.77 -20.94 -34.06
CA GLU A 237 -35.25 -22.28 -33.92
C GLU A 237 -34.32 -23.13 -33.06
N HIS A 238 -33.01 -23.16 -33.40
CA HIS A 238 -31.99 -23.89 -32.62
C HIS A 238 -31.83 -23.35 -31.23
N LYS A 239 -31.92 -22.02 -31.05
CA LYS A 239 -31.93 -21.41 -29.68
C LYS A 239 -33.14 -21.87 -28.88
N GLY A 240 -34.29 -22.01 -29.51
CA GLY A 240 -35.53 -22.53 -28.91
C GLY A 240 -35.36 -23.97 -28.44
N MET A 241 -34.83 -24.84 -29.27
CA MET A 241 -34.55 -26.26 -28.95
C MET A 241 -33.57 -26.39 -27.79
N LEU A 242 -32.47 -25.66 -27.82
CA LEU A 242 -31.50 -25.68 -26.70
C LEU A 242 -32.08 -25.23 -25.39
N LYS A 243 -32.95 -24.21 -25.40
CA LYS A 243 -33.65 -23.74 -24.19
C LYS A 243 -34.62 -24.81 -23.65
N GLN A 244 -35.26 -25.53 -24.53
CA GLN A 244 -36.17 -26.59 -24.15
C GLN A 244 -35.44 -27.78 -23.54
N ILE A 245 -34.36 -28.26 -24.19
CA ILE A 245 -33.52 -29.35 -23.68
C ILE A 245 -32.94 -28.97 -22.29
N ALA A 246 -32.46 -27.72 -22.14
CA ALA A 246 -31.92 -27.23 -20.89
C ALA A 246 -32.96 -27.22 -19.75
N ARG A 247 -34.24 -26.86 -20.06
CA ARG A 247 -35.34 -26.90 -19.11
C ARG A 247 -35.71 -28.34 -18.73
N ASP A 248 -35.85 -29.19 -19.73
CA ASP A 248 -36.29 -30.59 -19.53
C ASP A 248 -35.25 -31.40 -18.75
N SER A 249 -33.99 -31.09 -18.93
CA SER A 249 -32.86 -31.73 -18.21
C SER A 249 -32.48 -31.01 -16.89
N ASN A 250 -33.15 -29.94 -16.52
CA ASN A 250 -32.80 -29.07 -15.39
C ASN A 250 -31.32 -28.66 -15.36
N ARG A 251 -30.78 -28.33 -16.55
CA ARG A 251 -29.38 -27.95 -16.76
C ARG A 251 -29.28 -26.55 -17.38
N LYS A 252 -28.08 -25.94 -17.30
CA LYS A 252 -27.84 -24.68 -18.00
C LYS A 252 -27.52 -24.94 -19.47
N ILE A 253 -27.86 -24.03 -20.36
CA ILE A 253 -27.66 -24.17 -21.81
C ILE A 253 -26.24 -24.58 -22.16
N TYR A 254 -25.23 -23.99 -21.51
CA TYR A 254 -23.83 -24.31 -21.78
C TYR A 254 -23.47 -25.78 -21.42
N GLN A 255 -24.09 -26.34 -20.38
CA GLN A 255 -23.87 -27.76 -19.99
C GLN A 255 -24.47 -28.71 -21.02
N VAL A 256 -25.58 -28.34 -21.60
CA VAL A 256 -26.20 -29.09 -22.72
C VAL A 256 -25.30 -29.03 -23.96
N VAL A 257 -24.72 -27.88 -24.26
CA VAL A 257 -23.82 -27.72 -25.42
C VAL A 257 -22.51 -28.51 -25.20
N GLU A 258 -21.95 -28.51 -24.01
CA GLU A 258 -20.73 -29.28 -23.66
C GLU A 258 -20.98 -30.80 -23.86
N GLU A 259 -22.10 -31.30 -23.36
CA GLU A 259 -22.46 -32.73 -23.50
C GLU A 259 -22.74 -33.16 -24.95
N MET A 260 -23.08 -32.22 -25.84
CA MET A 260 -23.25 -32.52 -27.28
C MET A 260 -21.93 -32.55 -28.03
N ILE A 261 -20.85 -32.05 -27.45
CA ILE A 261 -19.53 -31.95 -28.06
C ILE A 261 -18.62 -33.12 -27.62
N ASP A 262 -18.84 -33.63 -26.39
CA ASP A 262 -18.16 -34.81 -25.83
C ASP A 262 -18.71 -36.10 -26.45
#